data_05ebb1b767944669a5919b7a84ccf08b
#
_entry.id   05ebb1b767944669a5919b7a84ccf08b
#
_cell.length_a   1.000
_cell.length_b   1.000
_cell.length_c   1.000
_cell.angle_alpha   90.00
_cell.angle_beta   90.00
_cell.angle_gamma   90.00
#
_symmetry.space_group_name_H-M   'P 1'
#
loop_
_entity.id
_entity.type
_entity.pdbx_description
1 polymer ?
#
loop_
_entity_poly.entity_id
_entity_poly.type
_entity_poly.pdbx_seq_one_letter_code
_entity_poly.pdbx_strand_id
1 'polypeptide(L)'
;MNVEFSDITFENRRRTAQELTEIATEIRRDIMKMLVLAKSGHSGGPLGASDIFAALYMGGVMRHHKDNPHWQGRDRFVLSAGHMCPVQYAAMANAGFFPKQELSTLRQYNTRLQGHPGRDMGLPGIETSSGSLGQ
;
A
#
# COMPACT_ATOMS: atom_id res chain seq x y z
N MET A 1 0.10 9.85 -21.68
CA MET A 1 0.42 8.42 -21.41
C MET A 1 -0.76 7.83 -20.62
N ASN A 2 -1.46 6.87 -21.20
CA ASN A 2 -2.52 6.16 -20.48
C ASN A 2 -1.86 5.13 -19.56
N VAL A 3 -1.89 5.37 -18.26
CA VAL A 3 -1.37 4.44 -17.26
C VAL A 3 -2.57 3.76 -16.61
N GLU A 4 -2.71 2.46 -16.85
CA GLU A 4 -3.82 1.67 -16.34
C GLU A 4 -3.36 0.79 -15.17
N PHE A 5 -4.20 0.68 -14.14
CA PHE A 5 -4.04 -0.27 -13.02
C PHE A 5 -4.93 -1.49 -13.27
N SER A 6 -4.43 -2.67 -12.94
CA SER A 6 -5.24 -3.89 -13.01
C SER A 6 -6.29 -3.91 -11.88
N ASP A 7 -7.41 -4.59 -12.09
CA ASP A 7 -8.44 -4.77 -11.06
C ASP A 7 -8.17 -6.01 -10.17
N ILE A 8 -7.05 -6.70 -10.41
CA ILE A 8 -6.70 -7.93 -9.68
C ILE A 8 -6.33 -7.57 -8.24
N THR A 9 -6.99 -8.22 -7.28
CA THR A 9 -6.66 -8.17 -5.86
C THR A 9 -6.28 -9.56 -5.34
N PHE A 10 -5.59 -9.59 -4.20
CA PHE A 10 -5.08 -10.83 -3.61
C PHE A 10 -5.61 -10.99 -2.18
N GLU A 11 -6.19 -12.15 -1.90
CA GLU A 11 -6.61 -12.49 -0.54
C GLU A 11 -5.41 -12.63 0.39
N ASN A 12 -5.63 -12.32 1.68
CA ASN A 12 -4.63 -12.57 2.72
C ASN A 12 -4.69 -14.03 3.18
N ARG A 13 -3.77 -14.86 2.68
CA ARG A 13 -3.65 -16.28 3.01
C ARG A 13 -2.19 -16.74 2.97
N ARG A 14 -1.90 -17.91 3.52
CA ARG A 14 -0.58 -18.54 3.33
C ARG A 14 -0.26 -18.72 1.85
N ARG A 15 0.95 -18.33 1.47
CA ARG A 15 1.48 -18.43 0.11
C ARG A 15 2.90 -18.96 0.10
N THR A 16 3.30 -19.52 -1.03
CA THR A 16 4.69 -19.88 -1.32
C THR A 16 5.53 -18.62 -1.55
N ALA A 17 6.84 -18.75 -1.44
CA ALA A 17 7.76 -17.65 -1.75
C ALA A 17 7.62 -17.18 -3.21
N GLN A 18 7.37 -18.09 -4.14
CA GLN A 18 7.15 -17.75 -5.54
C GLN A 18 5.90 -16.89 -5.74
N GLU A 19 4.75 -17.30 -5.18
CA GLU A 19 3.52 -16.49 -5.23
C GLU A 19 3.72 -15.10 -4.65
N LEU A 20 4.44 -14.98 -3.53
CA LEU A 20 4.75 -13.69 -2.91
C LEU A 20 5.67 -12.82 -3.77
N THR A 21 6.62 -13.42 -4.47
CA THR A 21 7.50 -12.72 -5.41
C THR A 21 6.71 -12.14 -6.59
N GLU A 22 5.73 -12.88 -7.10
CA GLU A 22 4.83 -12.42 -8.17
C GLU A 22 3.98 -11.22 -7.71
N ILE A 23 3.40 -11.32 -6.50
CA ILE A 23 2.65 -10.22 -5.88
C ILE A 23 3.55 -9.00 -5.62
N ALA A 24 4.75 -9.19 -5.11
CA ALA A 24 5.72 -8.12 -4.89
C ALA A 24 6.10 -7.42 -6.22
N THR A 25 6.17 -8.18 -7.30
CA THR A 25 6.41 -7.63 -8.64
C THR A 25 5.23 -6.75 -9.09
N GLU A 26 4.00 -7.15 -8.83
CA GLU A 26 2.82 -6.32 -9.14
C GLU A 26 2.80 -5.05 -8.28
N ILE A 27 3.11 -5.15 -6.98
CA ILE A 27 3.27 -3.99 -6.09
C ILE A 27 4.30 -3.01 -6.67
N ARG A 28 5.47 -3.50 -7.13
CA ARG A 28 6.51 -2.65 -7.76
C ARG A 28 6.01 -1.94 -9.02
N ARG A 29 5.23 -2.64 -9.85
CA ARG A 29 4.61 -2.03 -11.05
C ARG A 29 3.65 -0.90 -10.65
N ASP A 30 2.82 -1.13 -9.66
CA ASP A 30 1.87 -0.13 -9.17
C ASP A 30 2.60 1.07 -8.55
N ILE A 31 3.67 0.86 -7.79
CA ILE A 31 4.53 1.93 -7.26
C ILE A 31 5.07 2.80 -8.40
N MET A 32 5.62 2.18 -9.44
CA MET A 32 6.18 2.94 -10.57
C MET A 32 5.11 3.72 -11.32
N LYS A 33 3.94 3.12 -11.56
CA LYS A 33 2.79 3.79 -12.18
C LYS A 33 2.34 5.02 -11.36
N MET A 34 2.17 4.87 -10.04
CA MET A 34 1.81 5.98 -9.15
C MET A 34 2.82 7.13 -9.24
N LEU A 35 4.11 6.82 -9.13
CA LEU A 35 5.17 7.84 -9.11
C LEU A 35 5.30 8.57 -10.45
N VAL A 36 5.13 7.85 -11.57
CA VAL A 36 5.12 8.46 -12.91
C VAL A 36 3.97 9.44 -13.06
N LEU A 37 2.76 9.07 -12.61
CA LEU A 37 1.58 9.93 -12.64
C LEU A 37 1.71 11.14 -11.72
N ALA A 38 2.21 10.91 -10.49
CA ALA A 38 2.42 11.96 -9.50
C ALA A 38 3.56 12.93 -9.87
N LYS A 39 4.50 12.52 -10.75
CA LYS A 39 5.73 13.22 -11.09
C LYS A 39 6.56 13.63 -9.86
N SER A 40 6.38 12.92 -8.75
CA SER A 40 7.06 13.20 -7.48
C SER A 40 6.91 12.02 -6.53
N GLY A 41 7.79 11.93 -5.53
CA GLY A 41 7.78 10.91 -4.48
C GLY A 41 9.05 10.08 -4.48
N HIS A 42 9.09 9.08 -3.59
CA HIS A 42 10.24 8.24 -3.33
C HIS A 42 10.05 6.85 -3.94
N SER A 43 11.03 6.35 -4.68
CA SER A 43 10.99 5.04 -5.33
C SER A 43 11.82 3.97 -4.60
N GLY A 44 13.03 4.32 -4.16
CA GLY A 44 14.01 3.34 -3.65
C GLY A 44 13.51 2.51 -2.48
N GLY A 45 13.09 3.17 -1.39
CA GLY A 45 12.53 2.50 -0.22
C GLY A 45 11.28 1.67 -0.54
N PRO A 46 10.27 2.24 -1.21
CA PRO A 46 9.08 1.50 -1.62
C PRO A 46 9.36 0.26 -2.46
N LEU A 47 10.21 0.35 -3.47
CA LEU A 47 10.57 -0.80 -4.31
C LEU A 47 11.33 -1.87 -3.51
N GLY A 48 12.25 -1.46 -2.63
CA GLY A 48 13.02 -2.38 -1.78
C GLY A 48 12.17 -3.12 -0.75
N ALA A 49 11.09 -2.50 -0.25
CA ALA A 49 10.21 -3.09 0.76
C ALA A 49 9.06 -3.93 0.19
N SER A 50 8.90 -4.02 -1.13
CA SER A 50 7.73 -4.65 -1.76
C SER A 50 7.51 -6.11 -1.36
N ASP A 51 8.57 -6.90 -1.18
CA ASP A 51 8.47 -8.31 -0.74
C ASP A 51 7.95 -8.41 0.70
N ILE A 52 8.41 -7.50 1.58
CA ILE A 52 7.95 -7.43 2.98
C ILE A 52 6.45 -7.11 3.01
N PHE A 53 6.02 -6.13 2.23
CA PHE A 53 4.61 -5.73 2.17
C PHE A 53 3.72 -6.79 1.52
N ALA A 54 4.20 -7.51 0.50
CA ALA A 54 3.50 -8.67 -0.06
C ALA A 54 3.28 -9.75 1.01
N ALA A 55 4.31 -10.09 1.78
CA ALA A 55 4.21 -11.07 2.86
C ALA A 55 3.25 -10.62 3.97
N LEU A 56 3.32 -9.36 4.40
CA LEU A 56 2.46 -8.83 5.46
C LEU A 56 0.98 -8.82 5.05
N TYR A 57 0.66 -8.22 3.89
CA TYR A 57 -0.74 -7.98 3.50
C TYR A 57 -1.40 -9.16 2.80
N MET A 58 -0.66 -9.99 2.07
CA MET A 58 -1.21 -11.08 1.27
C MET A 58 -0.63 -12.46 1.60
N GLY A 59 0.34 -12.54 2.53
CA GLY A 59 1.04 -13.79 2.89
C GLY A 59 0.48 -14.51 4.12
N GLY A 60 -0.61 -14.02 4.70
CA GLY A 60 -1.19 -14.58 5.92
C GLY A 60 -0.37 -14.30 7.19
N VAL A 61 0.51 -13.31 7.15
CA VAL A 61 1.36 -12.91 8.30
C VAL A 61 0.64 -11.91 9.19
N MET A 62 0.11 -10.85 8.62
CA MET A 62 -0.61 -9.79 9.35
C MET A 62 -2.11 -10.06 9.34
N ARG A 63 -2.74 -10.01 10.51
CA ARG A 63 -4.20 -10.14 10.63
C ARG A 63 -4.87 -8.81 10.30
N HIS A 64 -5.59 -8.77 9.21
CA HIS A 64 -6.40 -7.62 8.81
C HIS A 64 -7.67 -8.08 8.09
N HIS A 65 -8.63 -7.18 7.91
CA HIS A 65 -9.86 -7.47 7.20
C HIS A 65 -10.24 -6.24 6.35
N LYS A 66 -10.22 -6.39 5.03
CA LYS A 66 -10.45 -5.28 4.08
C LYS A 66 -11.84 -4.63 4.22
N ASP A 67 -12.87 -5.44 4.52
CA ASP A 67 -14.26 -4.99 4.67
C ASP A 67 -14.59 -4.54 6.10
N ASN A 68 -13.68 -4.77 7.06
CA ASN A 68 -13.77 -4.30 8.45
C ASN A 68 -12.38 -3.83 8.93
N PRO A 69 -11.86 -2.74 8.40
CA PRO A 69 -10.50 -2.27 8.68
C PRO A 69 -10.28 -1.84 10.15
N HIS A 70 -11.36 -1.64 10.90
CA HIS A 70 -11.32 -1.30 12.33
C HIS A 70 -11.57 -2.48 13.26
N TRP A 71 -11.61 -3.71 12.73
CA TRP A 71 -11.76 -4.92 13.55
C TRP A 71 -10.78 -4.93 14.72
N GLN A 72 -11.28 -5.17 15.93
CA GLN A 72 -10.46 -5.08 17.15
C GLN A 72 -9.36 -6.15 17.22
N GLY A 73 -9.58 -7.31 16.62
CA GLY A 73 -8.61 -8.41 16.56
C GLY A 73 -7.51 -8.27 15.50
N ARG A 74 -7.51 -7.18 14.74
CA ARG A 74 -6.48 -6.93 13.71
C ARG A 74 -5.12 -6.62 14.33
N ASP A 75 -4.07 -6.89 13.60
CA ASP A 75 -2.74 -6.35 13.89
C ASP A 75 -2.69 -4.87 13.47
N ARG A 76 -1.86 -4.09 14.13
CA ARG A 76 -1.68 -2.67 13.86
C ARG A 76 -0.33 -2.44 13.20
N PHE A 77 -0.38 -1.99 11.96
CA PHE A 77 0.81 -1.67 11.20
C PHE A 77 1.06 -0.16 11.22
N VAL A 78 2.26 0.23 11.67
CA VAL A 78 2.70 1.62 11.71
C VAL A 78 3.87 1.80 10.74
N LEU A 79 3.71 2.64 9.73
CA LEU A 79 4.76 3.00 8.79
C LEU A 79 5.52 4.23 9.32
N SER A 80 6.58 4.02 10.10
CA SER A 80 7.44 5.09 10.63
C SER A 80 8.09 5.91 9.50
N ALA A 81 8.62 5.24 8.49
CA ALA A 81 9.16 5.88 7.28
C ALA A 81 8.03 6.29 6.32
N GLY A 82 7.26 7.33 6.69
CA GLY A 82 6.06 7.74 5.95
C GLY A 82 6.27 8.10 4.48
N HIS A 83 7.48 8.53 4.10
CA HIS A 83 7.86 8.74 2.70
C HIS A 83 7.85 7.45 1.86
N MET A 84 7.83 6.27 2.51
CA MET A 84 7.64 4.98 1.85
C MET A 84 6.17 4.65 1.57
N CYS A 85 5.24 5.56 1.80
CA CYS A 85 3.81 5.34 1.60
C CYS A 85 3.41 4.72 0.23
N PRO A 86 4.11 4.91 -0.90
CA PRO A 86 3.74 4.25 -2.13
C PRO A 86 3.65 2.73 -2.01
N VAL A 87 4.54 2.07 -1.25
CA VAL A 87 4.46 0.62 -1.07
C VAL A 87 3.28 0.23 -0.18
N GLN A 88 2.98 1.00 0.87
CA GLN A 88 1.82 0.75 1.71
C GLN A 88 0.51 0.89 0.93
N TYR A 89 0.36 1.96 0.16
CA TYR A 89 -0.83 2.17 -0.67
C TYR A 89 -0.98 1.09 -1.74
N ALA A 90 0.09 0.73 -2.44
CA ALA A 90 0.05 -0.35 -3.42
C ALA A 90 -0.32 -1.70 -2.79
N ALA A 91 0.27 -2.05 -1.64
CA ALA A 91 -0.07 -3.29 -0.93
C ALA A 91 -1.52 -3.31 -0.46
N MET A 92 -2.02 -2.21 0.11
CA MET A 92 -3.41 -2.08 0.56
C MET A 92 -4.40 -2.20 -0.61
N ALA A 93 -4.12 -1.54 -1.74
CA ALA A 93 -4.97 -1.65 -2.93
C ALA A 93 -4.94 -3.07 -3.51
N ASN A 94 -3.77 -3.72 -3.56
CA ASN A 94 -3.65 -5.13 -3.97
C ASN A 94 -4.34 -6.08 -2.99
N ALA A 95 -4.44 -5.76 -1.71
CA ALA A 95 -5.21 -6.51 -0.72
C ALA A 95 -6.72 -6.17 -0.73
N GLY A 96 -7.16 -5.22 -1.57
CA GLY A 96 -8.57 -4.88 -1.76
C GLY A 96 -9.16 -3.90 -0.77
N PHE A 97 -8.36 -3.14 -0.03
CA PHE A 97 -8.85 -2.10 0.90
C PHE A 97 -9.54 -0.93 0.18
N PHE A 98 -9.12 -0.64 -1.04
CA PHE A 98 -9.71 0.38 -1.90
C PHE A 98 -9.39 0.07 -3.38
N PRO A 99 -10.12 0.66 -4.34
CA PRO A 99 -9.90 0.41 -5.77
C PRO A 99 -8.49 0.79 -6.23
N LYS A 100 -7.82 -0.08 -6.98
CA LYS A 100 -6.45 0.16 -7.47
C LYS A 100 -6.34 1.41 -8.36
N GLN A 101 -7.41 1.79 -9.05
CA GLN A 101 -7.45 3.01 -9.87
C GLN A 101 -7.20 4.27 -9.05
N GLU A 102 -7.54 4.26 -7.75
CA GLU A 102 -7.26 5.39 -6.85
C GLU A 102 -5.76 5.65 -6.67
N LEU A 103 -4.91 4.66 -6.89
CA LEU A 103 -3.45 4.83 -6.87
C LEU A 103 -2.96 5.93 -7.83
N SER A 104 -3.73 6.21 -8.89
CA SER A 104 -3.43 7.30 -9.83
C SER A 104 -3.48 8.69 -9.21
N THR A 105 -4.09 8.82 -8.04
CA THR A 105 -4.28 10.12 -7.36
C THR A 105 -3.19 10.44 -6.33
N LEU A 106 -2.12 9.63 -6.25
CA LEU A 106 -1.02 9.86 -5.30
C LEU A 106 -0.53 11.32 -5.35
N ARG A 107 -0.50 11.98 -4.18
CA ARG A 107 0.01 13.35 -3.99
C ARG A 107 -0.72 14.43 -4.81
N GLN A 108 -1.89 14.14 -5.36
CA GLN A 108 -2.70 15.15 -6.02
C GLN A 108 -3.50 15.97 -4.99
N TYR A 109 -4.00 17.12 -5.41
CA TYR A 109 -4.85 17.94 -4.56
C TYR A 109 -6.13 17.16 -4.19
N ASN A 110 -6.53 17.26 -2.94
CA ASN A 110 -7.75 16.64 -2.39
C ASN A 110 -7.81 15.10 -2.46
N THR A 111 -6.66 14.43 -2.64
CA THR A 111 -6.58 12.96 -2.53
C THR A 111 -6.41 12.54 -1.07
N ARG A 112 -6.88 11.34 -0.75
CA ARG A 112 -6.54 10.68 0.53
C ARG A 112 -5.21 9.91 0.50
N LEU A 113 -4.59 9.76 -0.69
CA LEU A 113 -3.25 9.18 -0.87
C LEU A 113 -2.17 10.26 -0.77
N GLN A 114 -1.95 10.76 0.43
CA GLN A 114 -0.97 11.80 0.71
C GLN A 114 0.47 11.29 0.58
N GLY A 115 1.42 12.21 0.42
CA GLY A 115 2.86 11.89 0.34
C GLY A 115 3.45 11.31 1.63
N HIS A 116 2.75 11.45 2.75
CA HIS A 116 2.89 10.73 4.01
C HIS A 116 1.50 10.31 4.46
N PRO A 117 1.31 9.08 4.94
CA PRO A 117 -0.03 8.62 5.33
C PRO A 117 -0.64 9.50 6.42
N GLY A 118 -1.89 9.87 6.26
CA GLY A 118 -2.67 10.59 7.26
C GLY A 118 -3.82 9.72 7.77
N ARG A 119 -3.89 9.51 9.08
CA ARG A 119 -4.95 8.71 9.71
C ARG A 119 -6.35 9.29 9.43
N ASP A 120 -6.46 10.61 9.44
CA ASP A 120 -7.73 11.33 9.32
C ASP A 120 -8.11 11.64 7.87
N MET A 121 -7.36 11.11 6.90
CA MET A 121 -7.64 11.30 5.47
C MET A 121 -8.70 10.33 4.92
N GLY A 122 -9.29 9.49 5.77
CA GLY A 122 -10.36 8.57 5.37
C GLY A 122 -9.91 7.33 4.58
N LEU A 123 -8.60 7.05 4.53
CA LEU A 123 -8.11 5.82 3.94
C LEU A 123 -8.21 4.68 4.97
N PRO A 124 -8.98 3.60 4.69
CA PRO A 124 -9.16 2.52 5.65
C PRO A 124 -7.84 1.76 5.88
N GLY A 125 -7.52 1.44 7.14
CA GLY A 125 -6.32 0.66 7.48
C GLY A 125 -5.06 1.47 7.75
N ILE A 126 -5.09 2.79 7.69
CA ILE A 126 -4.02 3.66 8.16
C ILE A 126 -4.16 3.88 9.67
N GLU A 127 -3.23 3.37 10.44
CA GLU A 127 -3.32 3.37 11.92
C GLU A 127 -2.82 4.68 12.55
N THR A 128 -1.87 5.33 11.91
CA THR A 128 -1.28 6.58 12.40
C THR A 128 -0.87 7.50 11.26
N SER A 129 -0.91 8.79 11.51
CA SER A 129 -0.27 9.77 10.64
C SER A 129 1.24 9.69 10.83
N SER A 130 1.99 9.88 9.75
CA SER A 130 3.44 9.90 9.76
C SER A 130 3.99 11.26 9.32
N GLY A 131 5.27 11.47 9.51
CA GLY A 131 5.98 12.70 9.17
C GLY A 131 7.38 12.67 9.78
N SER A 132 7.47 12.64 11.09
CA SER A 132 8.73 12.40 11.81
C SER A 132 9.13 10.93 11.71
N LEU A 133 10.42 10.68 11.56
CA LEU A 133 10.98 9.32 11.55
C LEU A 133 11.19 8.80 12.98
N GLY A 134 11.15 7.46 13.15
CA GLY A 134 11.43 6.80 14.42
C GLY A 134 10.21 6.61 15.33
N GLN A 135 9.02 6.61 14.77
CA GLN A 135 7.80 6.28 15.50
C GLN A 135 7.74 4.81 15.89
#